data_9d7e60d5abf74bb65488fe2fd665db50
#
_entry.id   9d7e60d5abf74bb65488fe2fd665db50
#
_cell.length_a   1.000
_cell.length_b   1.000
_cell.length_c   1.000
_cell.angle_alpha   90.00
_cell.angle_beta   90.00
_cell.angle_gamma   90.00
#
_symmetry.space_group_name_H-M   'P 1'
#
loop_
_entity.id
_entity.type
_entity.pdbx_description
1 polymer ?
#
loop_
_entity_poly.entity_id
_entity_poly.type
_entity_poly.pdbx_seq_one_letter_code
_entity_poly.pdbx_strand_id
1 'polypeptide(L)'
;MQSLRKSLLQFVFSGASMRRWNDKLRPSELYEVDKQGHKMITAFLLYRLQCRKLGMEEQLKLGREVIEGALFDYFYRLVITDIKPPVFYRIRENEEQYRQLTDWVLGELEPRVRPLHEDFWQRLVAYHSRPVQELTGHPSTADRILRAAHLYASRWEFGLIRPLNHFDEEADEIELSFNRELQSMCSLEGVPELMAGTGNALVRTANLCGQLRFQIRWSQTPRIPETAVLGHMFIVATYAYFLSLSLGTCDARALNNFFCGLFHDLPELLTRDIITPVKRSVATLPDIIHQCEEDEVQRRIFQPLAEGGYADIRDRLRYYLGLDAGSEFKETIRGADGTVQEISGFDELNDNCNANRLDPKDGKLIKVCDVMAAFMEAHSSIHNGISSPQLFEAIARIRGEYGRLVLGNFNVGTLLADFD
;
A
#
# COMPACT_ATOMS: atom_id res chain seq x y z
N MET A 1 18.69 9.75 -18.09
CA MET A 1 18.20 10.54 -16.93
C MET A 1 17.38 9.58 -16.11
N GLN A 2 17.54 9.54 -14.79
CA GLN A 2 16.81 8.60 -13.92
C GLN A 2 15.31 8.87 -14.01
N SER A 3 14.51 7.81 -14.16
CA SER A 3 13.05 7.92 -14.37
C SER A 3 12.30 8.28 -13.07
N LEU A 4 12.67 7.68 -11.93
CA LEU A 4 12.09 7.99 -10.62
C LEU A 4 12.78 9.22 -10.02
N ARG A 5 11.98 10.24 -9.65
CA ARG A 5 12.46 11.54 -9.16
C ARG A 5 11.97 11.84 -7.75
N LYS A 6 12.72 12.68 -7.03
CA LYS A 6 12.35 13.25 -5.73
C LYS A 6 10.91 13.77 -5.71
N SER A 7 10.49 14.52 -6.72
CA SER A 7 9.16 15.14 -6.77
C SER A 7 8.01 14.14 -6.69
N LEU A 8 8.16 12.95 -7.30
CA LEU A 8 7.14 11.89 -7.23
C LEU A 8 7.12 11.22 -5.85
N LEU A 9 8.30 10.97 -5.24
CA LEU A 9 8.38 10.40 -3.90
C LEU A 9 7.77 11.34 -2.85
N GLN A 10 8.09 12.63 -2.92
CA GLN A 10 7.51 13.65 -2.04
C GLN A 10 6.00 13.79 -2.25
N PHE A 11 5.55 13.71 -3.50
CA PHE A 11 4.12 13.76 -3.81
C PHE A 11 3.37 12.58 -3.19
N VAL A 12 3.85 11.36 -3.34
CA VAL A 12 3.26 10.18 -2.67
C VAL A 12 3.28 10.34 -1.14
N PHE A 13 4.41 10.81 -0.58
CA PHE A 13 4.55 10.99 0.85
C PHE A 13 3.63 12.09 1.42
N SER A 14 3.20 13.06 0.61
CA SER A 14 2.34 14.17 1.07
C SER A 14 1.00 13.72 1.67
N GLY A 15 0.51 12.54 1.28
CA GLY A 15 -0.68 11.95 1.89
C GLY A 15 -0.53 11.58 3.37
N ALA A 16 0.71 11.52 3.89
CA ALA A 16 0.97 11.36 5.33
C ALA A 16 0.59 12.60 6.15
N SER A 17 0.45 13.76 5.50
CA SER A 17 -0.05 15.01 6.12
C SER A 17 -1.53 15.27 5.83
N MET A 18 -2.15 14.49 4.95
CA MET A 18 -3.54 14.70 4.54
C MET A 18 -4.48 14.05 5.56
N ARG A 19 -5.11 14.90 6.37
CA ARG A 19 -6.09 14.48 7.38
C ARG A 19 -7.41 14.10 6.72
N ARG A 20 -8.08 13.13 7.34
CA ARG A 20 -9.40 12.65 6.95
C ARG A 20 -10.43 12.98 8.03
N TRP A 21 -11.70 13.08 7.64
CA TRP A 21 -12.80 13.38 8.57
C TRP A 21 -12.58 14.69 9.35
N ASN A 22 -12.10 15.73 8.67
CA ASN A 22 -11.74 17.00 9.27
C ASN A 22 -12.93 17.76 9.90
N ASP A 23 -14.14 17.41 9.51
CA ASP A 23 -15.42 17.97 9.99
C ASP A 23 -16.06 17.13 11.11
N LYS A 24 -15.40 16.08 11.60
CA LYS A 24 -15.93 15.17 12.63
C LYS A 24 -15.00 15.11 13.84
N LEU A 25 -15.55 14.85 15.03
CA LEU A 25 -14.77 14.48 16.21
C LEU A 25 -14.12 13.11 15.98
N ARG A 26 -12.83 13.00 16.26
CA ARG A 26 -12.03 11.79 16.04
C ARG A 26 -11.32 11.37 17.33
N PRO A 27 -11.22 10.05 17.61
CA PRO A 27 -10.46 9.58 18.77
C PRO A 27 -8.95 9.77 18.62
N SER A 28 -8.46 9.80 17.37
CA SER A 28 -7.09 10.08 16.96
C SER A 28 -7.08 10.69 15.56
N GLU A 29 -5.95 11.26 15.14
CA GLU A 29 -5.81 11.70 13.75
C GLU A 29 -5.85 10.51 12.79
N LEU A 30 -6.52 10.68 11.66
CA LEU A 30 -6.67 9.70 10.58
C LEU A 30 -6.09 10.31 9.30
N TYR A 31 -5.15 9.59 8.68
CA TYR A 31 -4.43 10.08 7.50
C TYR A 31 -4.77 9.31 6.23
N GLU A 32 -4.61 9.97 5.08
CA GLU A 32 -4.95 9.39 3.78
C GLU A 32 -4.08 8.17 3.47
N VAL A 33 -2.77 8.19 3.78
CA VAL A 33 -1.88 7.04 3.54
C VAL A 33 -2.31 5.79 4.30
N ASP A 34 -2.78 5.93 5.54
CA ASP A 34 -3.27 4.80 6.35
C ASP A 34 -4.54 4.21 5.77
N LYS A 35 -5.44 5.08 5.30
CA LYS A 35 -6.65 4.64 4.59
C LYS A 35 -6.31 3.92 3.29
N GLN A 36 -5.33 4.40 2.54
CA GLN A 36 -4.89 3.74 1.30
C GLN A 36 -4.25 2.38 1.62
N GLY A 37 -3.42 2.26 2.66
CA GLY A 37 -2.90 0.99 3.13
C GLY A 37 -4.03 -0.01 3.45
N HIS A 38 -5.02 0.41 4.24
CA HIS A 38 -6.17 -0.44 4.58
C HIS A 38 -7.02 -0.81 3.34
N LYS A 39 -7.26 0.16 2.43
CA LYS A 39 -7.92 -0.07 1.13
C LYS A 39 -7.18 -1.15 0.34
N MET A 40 -5.85 -1.06 0.23
CA MET A 40 -5.07 -1.99 -0.59
C MET A 40 -4.97 -3.39 0.02
N ILE A 41 -4.88 -3.51 1.33
CA ILE A 41 -4.94 -4.81 2.02
C ILE A 41 -6.32 -5.46 1.79
N THR A 42 -7.40 -4.69 1.92
CA THR A 42 -8.76 -5.20 1.63
C THR A 42 -8.92 -5.55 0.15
N ALA A 43 -8.39 -4.72 -0.76
CA ALA A 43 -8.39 -5.00 -2.20
C ALA A 43 -7.61 -6.26 -2.54
N PHE A 44 -6.46 -6.51 -1.87
CA PHE A 44 -5.71 -7.76 -2.03
C PHE A 44 -6.55 -8.99 -1.66
N LEU A 45 -7.27 -8.97 -0.54
CA LEU A 45 -8.13 -10.09 -0.14
C LEU A 45 -9.21 -10.37 -1.21
N LEU A 46 -9.89 -9.33 -1.67
CA LEU A 46 -10.91 -9.45 -2.72
C LEU A 46 -10.32 -9.91 -4.06
N TYR A 47 -9.18 -9.34 -4.48
CA TYR A 47 -8.45 -9.71 -5.68
C TYR A 47 -8.09 -11.21 -5.68
N ARG A 48 -7.54 -11.71 -4.56
CA ARG A 48 -7.17 -13.12 -4.45
C ARG A 48 -8.36 -14.06 -4.61
N LEU A 49 -9.52 -13.70 -4.12
CA LEU A 49 -10.74 -14.50 -4.30
C LEU A 49 -11.15 -14.56 -5.80
N GLN A 50 -11.08 -13.42 -6.51
CA GLN A 50 -11.38 -13.42 -7.95
C GLN A 50 -10.35 -14.25 -8.75
N CYS A 51 -9.09 -14.29 -8.34
CA CYS A 51 -8.03 -15.06 -8.97
C CYS A 51 -8.31 -16.56 -9.03
N ARG A 52 -9.13 -17.10 -8.13
CA ARG A 52 -9.45 -18.54 -8.08
C ARG A 52 -10.08 -19.10 -9.36
N LYS A 53 -10.67 -18.21 -10.16
CA LYS A 53 -11.40 -18.56 -11.41
C LYS A 53 -10.66 -18.13 -12.68
N LEU A 54 -9.45 -17.58 -12.55
CA LEU A 54 -8.72 -16.95 -13.64
C LEU A 54 -7.42 -17.70 -13.96
N GLY A 55 -7.02 -17.70 -15.21
CA GLY A 55 -5.69 -18.10 -15.64
C GLY A 55 -4.61 -17.12 -15.19
N MET A 56 -3.34 -17.53 -15.25
CA MET A 56 -2.21 -16.72 -14.76
C MET A 56 -2.17 -15.32 -15.40
N GLU A 57 -2.31 -15.21 -16.71
CA GLU A 57 -2.26 -13.91 -17.41
C GLU A 57 -3.41 -12.98 -16.99
N GLU A 58 -4.62 -13.54 -16.81
CA GLU A 58 -5.78 -12.79 -16.34
C GLU A 58 -5.61 -12.34 -14.89
N GLN A 59 -5.01 -13.18 -14.02
CA GLN A 59 -4.69 -12.81 -12.64
C GLN A 59 -3.69 -11.65 -12.61
N LEU A 60 -2.64 -11.70 -13.42
CA LEU A 60 -1.63 -10.64 -13.51
C LEU A 60 -2.23 -9.34 -14.03
N LYS A 61 -3.05 -9.42 -15.08
CA LYS A 61 -3.78 -8.26 -15.62
C LYS A 61 -4.68 -7.63 -14.56
N LEU A 62 -5.52 -8.44 -13.90
CA LEU A 62 -6.40 -7.96 -12.83
C LEU A 62 -5.62 -7.33 -11.67
N GLY A 63 -4.51 -7.97 -11.26
CA GLY A 63 -3.64 -7.46 -10.20
C GLY A 63 -3.04 -6.09 -10.56
N ARG A 64 -2.54 -5.94 -11.79
CA ARG A 64 -2.05 -4.65 -12.29
C ARG A 64 -3.15 -3.59 -12.31
N GLU A 65 -4.34 -3.90 -12.83
CA GLU A 65 -5.47 -2.98 -12.85
C GLU A 65 -5.89 -2.53 -11.44
N VAL A 66 -5.86 -3.43 -10.47
CA VAL A 66 -6.16 -3.11 -9.05
C VAL A 66 -5.07 -2.21 -8.45
N ILE A 67 -3.79 -2.51 -8.65
CA ILE A 67 -2.70 -1.69 -8.11
C ILE A 67 -2.70 -0.31 -8.77
N GLU A 68 -2.68 -0.27 -10.10
CA GLU A 68 -2.61 0.99 -10.84
C GLU A 68 -3.86 1.86 -10.62
N GLY A 69 -5.06 1.28 -10.66
CA GLY A 69 -6.29 2.02 -10.38
C GLY A 69 -6.31 2.62 -8.98
N ALA A 70 -5.79 1.89 -7.97
CA ALA A 70 -5.66 2.44 -6.62
C ALA A 70 -4.66 3.60 -6.54
N LEU A 71 -3.51 3.50 -7.23
CA LEU A 71 -2.50 4.56 -7.28
C LEU A 71 -3.03 5.78 -8.06
N PHE A 72 -3.76 5.57 -9.14
CA PHE A 72 -4.37 6.64 -9.94
C PHE A 72 -5.42 7.40 -9.13
N ASP A 73 -6.32 6.70 -8.42
CA ASP A 73 -7.26 7.31 -7.48
C ASP A 73 -6.54 8.10 -6.39
N TYR A 74 -5.44 7.55 -5.85
CA TYR A 74 -4.65 8.21 -4.81
C TYR A 74 -4.00 9.49 -5.32
N PHE A 75 -3.40 9.48 -6.51
CA PHE A 75 -2.81 10.68 -7.12
C PHE A 75 -3.85 11.75 -7.40
N TYR A 76 -5.00 11.36 -7.92
CA TYR A 76 -6.11 12.28 -8.13
C TYR A 76 -6.54 12.93 -6.80
N ARG A 77 -6.67 12.11 -5.76
CA ARG A 77 -7.01 12.56 -4.40
C ARG A 77 -5.98 13.53 -3.82
N LEU A 78 -4.69 13.29 -4.04
CA LEU A 78 -3.63 14.20 -3.57
C LEU A 78 -3.68 15.58 -4.24
N VAL A 79 -4.09 15.66 -5.51
CA VAL A 79 -4.22 16.92 -6.24
C VAL A 79 -5.47 17.69 -5.82
N ILE A 80 -6.65 17.03 -5.79
CA ILE A 80 -7.91 17.71 -5.43
C ILE A 80 -8.05 17.97 -3.93
N THR A 81 -7.18 17.38 -3.12
CA THR A 81 -7.17 17.51 -1.65
C THR A 81 -8.47 17.09 -0.96
N ASP A 82 -8.96 17.82 0.03
CA ASP A 82 -10.07 17.41 0.89
C ASP A 82 -11.43 17.95 0.42
N ILE A 83 -11.81 17.63 -0.81
CA ILE A 83 -13.18 17.93 -1.28
C ILE A 83 -14.16 16.94 -0.61
N LYS A 84 -15.20 17.49 0.05
CA LYS A 84 -16.25 16.68 0.69
C LYS A 84 -16.98 15.81 -0.37
N PRO A 85 -17.23 14.51 -0.12
CA PRO A 85 -17.81 13.61 -1.12
C PRO A 85 -19.07 14.10 -1.81
N PRO A 86 -20.09 14.70 -1.14
CA PRO A 86 -21.26 15.23 -1.80
C PRO A 86 -20.96 16.31 -2.83
N VAL A 87 -19.94 17.17 -2.59
CA VAL A 87 -19.51 18.20 -3.54
C VAL A 87 -18.87 17.56 -4.76
N PHE A 88 -17.99 16.58 -4.55
CA PHE A 88 -17.34 15.84 -5.63
C PHE A 88 -18.34 15.07 -6.50
N TYR A 89 -19.35 14.42 -5.88
CA TYR A 89 -20.40 13.75 -6.64
C TYR A 89 -21.20 14.69 -7.49
N ARG A 90 -21.55 15.90 -6.99
CA ARG A 90 -22.25 16.92 -7.77
C ARG A 90 -21.41 17.42 -8.97
N ILE A 91 -20.08 17.54 -8.81
CA ILE A 91 -19.19 17.85 -9.93
C ILE A 91 -19.24 16.73 -10.98
N ARG A 92 -19.23 15.46 -10.57
CA ARG A 92 -19.30 14.30 -11.46
C ARG A 92 -20.62 14.17 -12.23
N GLU A 93 -21.72 14.68 -11.70
CA GLU A 93 -23.01 14.73 -12.41
C GLU A 93 -22.98 15.66 -13.63
N ASN A 94 -22.09 16.62 -13.66
CA ASN A 94 -21.87 17.49 -14.80
C ASN A 94 -20.60 17.05 -15.57
N GLU A 95 -20.79 16.34 -16.68
CA GLU A 95 -19.71 15.74 -17.46
C GLU A 95 -18.66 16.74 -17.91
N GLU A 96 -19.07 17.95 -18.33
CA GLU A 96 -18.14 19.00 -18.76
C GLU A 96 -17.30 19.53 -17.59
N GLN A 97 -17.90 19.79 -16.43
CA GLN A 97 -17.17 20.24 -15.25
C GLN A 97 -16.22 19.16 -14.73
N TYR A 98 -16.66 17.90 -14.75
CA TYR A 98 -15.80 16.79 -14.35
C TYR A 98 -14.62 16.61 -15.29
N ARG A 99 -14.83 16.74 -16.60
CA ARG A 99 -13.76 16.69 -17.60
C ARG A 99 -12.75 17.82 -17.39
N GLN A 100 -13.20 19.07 -17.21
CA GLN A 100 -12.32 20.22 -16.95
C GLN A 100 -11.49 20.02 -15.67
N LEU A 101 -12.11 19.53 -14.59
CA LEU A 101 -11.38 19.20 -13.36
C LEU A 101 -10.35 18.10 -13.61
N THR A 102 -10.69 17.07 -14.35
CA THR A 102 -9.80 15.95 -14.68
C THR A 102 -8.63 16.41 -15.56
N ASP A 103 -8.87 17.22 -16.57
CA ASP A 103 -7.82 17.80 -17.43
C ASP A 103 -6.83 18.63 -16.61
N TRP A 104 -7.32 19.45 -15.67
CA TRP A 104 -6.48 20.18 -14.74
C TRP A 104 -5.66 19.26 -13.85
N VAL A 105 -6.28 18.22 -13.25
CA VAL A 105 -5.58 17.24 -12.40
C VAL A 105 -4.48 16.52 -13.19
N LEU A 106 -4.77 16.09 -14.42
CA LEU A 106 -3.79 15.43 -15.29
C LEU A 106 -2.62 16.37 -15.62
N GLY A 107 -2.87 17.65 -15.85
CA GLY A 107 -1.83 18.66 -16.05
C GLY A 107 -0.91 18.83 -14.84
N GLU A 108 -1.44 18.74 -13.61
CA GLU A 108 -0.65 18.76 -12.37
C GLU A 108 0.16 17.47 -12.15
N LEU A 109 -0.34 16.33 -12.61
CA LEU A 109 0.30 15.01 -12.46
C LEU A 109 1.40 14.76 -13.50
N GLU A 110 1.22 15.22 -14.73
CA GLU A 110 2.10 14.93 -15.86
C GLU A 110 3.60 15.14 -15.55
N PRO A 111 4.06 16.30 -15.03
CA PRO A 111 5.48 16.55 -14.79
C PRO A 111 6.08 15.65 -13.71
N ARG A 112 5.25 15.07 -12.83
CA ARG A 112 5.69 14.18 -11.74
C ARG A 112 5.67 12.72 -12.13
N VAL A 113 4.61 12.28 -12.84
CA VAL A 113 4.33 10.86 -13.09
C VAL A 113 4.87 10.38 -14.44
N ARG A 114 4.70 11.17 -15.51
CA ARG A 114 5.14 10.79 -16.86
C ARG A 114 6.63 10.44 -16.97
N PRO A 115 7.58 11.16 -16.29
CA PRO A 115 8.98 10.80 -16.31
C PRO A 115 9.31 9.42 -15.75
N LEU A 116 8.44 8.84 -14.89
CA LEU A 116 8.63 7.51 -14.35
C LEU A 116 8.57 6.44 -15.45
N HIS A 117 7.47 6.44 -16.22
CA HIS A 117 7.22 5.44 -17.26
C HIS A 117 6.09 5.90 -18.18
N GLU A 118 6.34 5.98 -19.50
CA GLU A 118 5.36 6.51 -20.46
C GLU A 118 4.06 5.70 -20.49
N ASP A 119 4.15 4.37 -20.59
CA ASP A 119 2.94 3.54 -20.65
C ASP A 119 2.11 3.59 -19.36
N PHE A 120 2.76 3.74 -18.20
CA PHE A 120 2.07 3.94 -16.93
C PHE A 120 1.30 5.28 -16.94
N TRP A 121 1.92 6.34 -17.46
CA TRP A 121 1.26 7.62 -17.66
C TRP A 121 0.06 7.52 -18.61
N GLN A 122 0.21 6.85 -19.74
CA GLN A 122 -0.89 6.66 -20.70
C GLN A 122 -2.05 5.88 -20.09
N ARG A 123 -1.78 4.85 -19.27
CA ARG A 123 -2.83 4.12 -18.54
C ARG A 123 -3.51 4.99 -17.49
N LEU A 124 -2.79 5.87 -16.81
CA LEU A 124 -3.36 6.85 -15.87
C LEU A 124 -4.31 7.81 -16.57
N VAL A 125 -3.88 8.37 -17.69
CA VAL A 125 -4.73 9.27 -18.51
C VAL A 125 -5.98 8.51 -18.98
N ALA A 126 -5.82 7.33 -19.55
CA ALA A 126 -6.95 6.51 -20.00
C ALA A 126 -7.92 6.16 -18.85
N TYR A 127 -7.39 5.86 -17.66
CA TYR A 127 -8.20 5.54 -16.47
C TYR A 127 -9.13 6.68 -16.06
N HIS A 128 -8.60 7.91 -15.97
CA HIS A 128 -9.38 9.08 -15.54
C HIS A 128 -10.22 9.71 -16.65
N SER A 129 -9.90 9.44 -17.93
CA SER A 129 -10.67 9.93 -19.07
C SER A 129 -11.89 9.06 -19.42
N ARG A 130 -12.13 7.98 -18.66
CA ARG A 130 -13.33 7.12 -18.88
C ARG A 130 -14.61 7.91 -18.61
N PRO A 131 -15.65 7.78 -19.47
CA PRO A 131 -16.97 8.39 -19.22
C PRO A 131 -17.58 7.94 -17.89
N VAL A 132 -18.25 8.84 -17.19
CA VAL A 132 -18.91 8.52 -15.89
C VAL A 132 -19.95 7.41 -16.05
N GLN A 133 -20.67 7.38 -17.20
CA GLN A 133 -21.65 6.35 -17.49
C GLN A 133 -21.05 4.95 -17.60
N GLU A 134 -19.83 4.82 -18.12
CA GLU A 134 -19.09 3.55 -18.17
C GLU A 134 -18.75 3.06 -16.76
N LEU A 135 -18.21 3.96 -15.91
CA LEU A 135 -17.85 3.65 -14.54
C LEU A 135 -19.04 3.24 -13.66
N THR A 136 -20.22 3.77 -13.93
CA THR A 136 -21.43 3.49 -13.16
C THR A 136 -22.28 2.35 -13.75
N GLY A 137 -22.31 2.21 -15.08
CA GLY A 137 -23.13 1.22 -15.78
C GLY A 137 -22.47 -0.16 -15.90
N HIS A 138 -21.18 -0.19 -16.26
CA HIS A 138 -20.44 -1.43 -16.53
C HIS A 138 -19.03 -1.41 -15.91
N PRO A 139 -18.91 -1.31 -14.56
CA PRO A 139 -17.61 -1.27 -13.91
C PRO A 139 -16.87 -2.60 -14.12
N SER A 140 -15.56 -2.52 -14.40
CA SER A 140 -14.68 -3.69 -14.48
C SER A 140 -14.59 -4.42 -13.12
N THR A 141 -14.06 -5.64 -13.12
CA THR A 141 -13.80 -6.37 -11.86
C THR A 141 -12.84 -5.59 -10.95
N ALA A 142 -11.82 -4.95 -11.53
CA ALA A 142 -10.90 -4.10 -10.77
C ALA A 142 -11.60 -2.88 -10.14
N ASP A 143 -12.47 -2.19 -10.89
CA ASP A 143 -13.25 -1.05 -10.36
C ASP A 143 -14.15 -1.49 -9.19
N ARG A 144 -14.77 -2.67 -9.29
CA ARG A 144 -15.61 -3.23 -8.22
C ARG A 144 -14.81 -3.58 -6.98
N ILE A 145 -13.64 -4.21 -7.14
CA ILE A 145 -12.71 -4.51 -6.04
C ILE A 145 -12.29 -3.22 -5.34
N LEU A 146 -11.84 -2.22 -6.10
CA LEU A 146 -11.36 -0.96 -5.55
C LEU A 146 -12.46 -0.17 -4.84
N ARG A 147 -13.67 -0.15 -5.40
CA ARG A 147 -14.82 0.50 -4.76
C ARG A 147 -15.22 -0.20 -3.47
N ALA A 148 -15.33 -1.53 -3.46
CA ALA A 148 -15.66 -2.30 -2.26
C ALA A 148 -14.60 -2.11 -1.15
N ALA A 149 -13.31 -2.18 -1.51
CA ALA A 149 -12.21 -1.96 -0.57
C ALA A 149 -12.19 -0.53 -0.02
N HIS A 150 -12.47 0.48 -0.87
CA HIS A 150 -12.59 1.88 -0.46
C HIS A 150 -13.72 2.07 0.56
N LEU A 151 -14.91 1.54 0.26
CA LEU A 151 -16.08 1.64 1.13
C LEU A 151 -15.83 0.93 2.46
N TYR A 152 -15.24 -0.27 2.42
CA TYR A 152 -14.91 -1.02 3.63
C TYR A 152 -13.93 -0.25 4.53
N ALA A 153 -12.82 0.23 3.98
CA ALA A 153 -11.82 0.99 4.73
C ALA A 153 -12.39 2.30 5.31
N SER A 154 -13.23 3.01 4.55
CA SER A 154 -13.89 4.23 5.01
C SER A 154 -14.96 3.95 6.08
N ARG A 155 -15.75 2.89 5.91
CA ARG A 155 -16.72 2.44 6.91
C ARG A 155 -16.03 2.03 8.22
N TRP A 156 -14.87 1.38 8.12
CA TRP A 156 -14.08 0.99 9.27
C TRP A 156 -13.59 2.22 10.07
N GLU A 157 -13.08 3.25 9.38
CA GLU A 157 -12.73 4.54 10.02
C GLU A 157 -13.96 5.19 10.65
N PHE A 158 -15.09 5.19 9.93
CA PHE A 158 -16.32 5.77 10.43
C PHE A 158 -16.80 5.06 11.70
N GLY A 159 -16.61 3.76 11.81
CA GLY A 159 -16.89 3.00 13.03
C GLY A 159 -16.15 3.48 14.28
N LEU A 160 -14.95 4.09 14.11
CA LEU A 160 -14.21 4.73 15.21
C LEU A 160 -14.76 6.12 15.55
N ILE A 161 -15.32 6.81 14.57
CA ILE A 161 -15.79 8.20 14.65
C ILE A 161 -17.22 8.27 15.16
N ARG A 162 -18.07 7.37 14.70
CA ARG A 162 -19.52 7.35 14.96
C ARG A 162 -19.89 7.51 16.44
N PRO A 163 -19.26 6.81 17.40
CA PRO A 163 -19.59 6.93 18.81
C PRO A 163 -19.37 8.33 19.39
N LEU A 164 -18.47 9.13 18.81
CA LEU A 164 -18.16 10.50 19.25
C LEU A 164 -19.05 11.55 18.59
N ASN A 165 -19.78 11.21 17.52
CA ASN A 165 -20.61 12.11 16.72
C ASN A 165 -22.08 11.70 16.75
N HIS A 166 -22.58 11.30 17.93
CA HIS A 166 -23.98 10.87 18.12
C HIS A 166 -25.01 12.00 17.97
N PHE A 167 -24.56 13.25 18.01
CA PHE A 167 -25.38 14.46 17.84
C PHE A 167 -25.33 15.00 16.38
N ASP A 168 -24.60 14.35 15.49
CA ASP A 168 -24.46 14.77 14.10
C ASP A 168 -25.50 14.03 13.23
N GLU A 169 -26.46 14.77 12.68
CA GLU A 169 -27.51 14.23 11.82
C GLU A 169 -26.98 13.55 10.56
N GLU A 170 -25.84 14.03 10.01
CA GLU A 170 -25.16 13.41 8.88
C GLU A 170 -24.63 12.00 9.18
N ALA A 171 -24.36 11.68 10.46
CA ALA A 171 -23.73 10.43 10.82
C ALA A 171 -24.59 9.20 10.49
N ASP A 172 -25.90 9.28 10.67
CA ASP A 172 -26.82 8.21 10.31
C ASP A 172 -26.92 8.03 8.79
N GLU A 173 -26.92 9.13 8.03
CA GLU A 173 -26.93 9.09 6.57
C GLU A 173 -25.67 8.47 6.00
N ILE A 174 -24.50 8.81 6.57
CA ILE A 174 -23.19 8.23 6.18
C ILE A 174 -23.17 6.72 6.43
N GLU A 175 -23.62 6.27 7.60
CA GLU A 175 -23.67 4.84 7.95
C GLU A 175 -24.60 4.06 7.01
N LEU A 176 -25.79 4.60 6.75
CA LEU A 176 -26.75 4.01 5.81
C LEU A 176 -26.20 3.96 4.37
N SER A 177 -25.49 5.00 3.95
CA SER A 177 -24.85 5.04 2.62
C SER A 177 -23.81 3.94 2.49
N PHE A 178 -22.87 3.78 3.43
CA PHE A 178 -21.89 2.70 3.41
C PHE A 178 -22.53 1.32 3.36
N ASN A 179 -23.55 1.08 4.19
CA ASN A 179 -24.22 -0.21 4.23
C ASN A 179 -24.95 -0.51 2.92
N ARG A 180 -25.68 0.46 2.35
CA ARG A 180 -26.40 0.32 1.08
C ARG A 180 -25.44 0.06 -0.09
N GLU A 181 -24.34 0.83 -0.17
CA GLU A 181 -23.39 0.69 -1.25
C GLU A 181 -22.65 -0.66 -1.19
N LEU A 182 -22.18 -1.09 -0.02
CA LEU A 182 -21.57 -2.42 0.15
C LEU A 182 -22.57 -3.54 -0.15
N GLN A 183 -23.84 -3.40 0.29
CA GLN A 183 -24.89 -4.38 -0.01
C GLN A 183 -25.13 -4.53 -1.52
N SER A 184 -25.08 -3.43 -2.28
CA SER A 184 -25.23 -3.48 -3.74
C SER A 184 -24.09 -4.22 -4.45
N MET A 185 -22.98 -4.44 -3.77
CA MET A 185 -21.78 -5.10 -4.28
C MET A 185 -21.62 -6.56 -3.81
N CYS A 186 -22.62 -7.13 -3.14
CA CYS A 186 -22.59 -8.51 -2.62
C CYS A 186 -22.45 -9.61 -3.69
N SER A 187 -22.59 -9.26 -4.98
CA SER A 187 -22.28 -10.18 -6.10
C SER A 187 -20.75 -10.33 -6.34
N LEU A 188 -19.91 -9.49 -5.74
CA LEU A 188 -18.45 -9.65 -5.76
C LEU A 188 -18.07 -10.59 -4.60
N GLU A 189 -17.40 -11.70 -4.93
CA GLU A 189 -16.95 -12.69 -3.94
C GLU A 189 -16.04 -12.03 -2.91
N GLY A 190 -16.32 -12.25 -1.63
CA GLY A 190 -15.62 -11.64 -0.49
C GLY A 190 -16.35 -10.45 0.12
N VAL A 191 -17.23 -9.74 -0.59
CA VAL A 191 -18.00 -8.62 -0.02
C VAL A 191 -19.03 -9.10 1.00
N PRO A 192 -19.81 -10.16 0.77
CA PRO A 192 -20.70 -10.72 1.79
C PRO A 192 -19.96 -11.08 3.07
N GLU A 193 -18.76 -11.68 2.94
CA GLU A 193 -17.89 -12.05 4.05
C GLU A 193 -17.41 -10.82 4.83
N LEU A 194 -16.98 -9.77 4.12
CA LEU A 194 -16.57 -8.49 4.74
C LEU A 194 -17.72 -7.80 5.50
N MET A 195 -18.97 -8.08 5.14
CA MET A 195 -20.15 -7.55 5.82
C MET A 195 -20.65 -8.45 6.96
N ALA A 196 -20.28 -9.72 7.00
CA ALA A 196 -20.79 -10.73 7.94
C ALA A 196 -20.32 -10.55 9.40
N GLY A 197 -19.46 -9.54 9.67
CA GLY A 197 -18.91 -9.29 11.01
C GLY A 197 -17.67 -10.13 11.34
N THR A 198 -17.20 -9.99 12.58
CA THR A 198 -15.87 -10.46 13.03
C THR A 198 -15.70 -11.99 13.11
N GLY A 199 -16.73 -12.78 12.86
CA GLY A 199 -16.65 -14.23 12.83
C GLY A 199 -15.89 -14.78 11.60
N ASN A 200 -15.84 -14.01 10.51
CA ASN A 200 -15.16 -14.43 9.27
C ASN A 200 -13.67 -14.10 9.29
N ALA A 201 -12.83 -15.00 8.78
CA ALA A 201 -11.37 -14.86 8.77
C ALA A 201 -10.88 -13.67 7.91
N LEU A 202 -11.56 -13.35 6.79
CA LEU A 202 -11.23 -12.19 5.96
C LEU A 202 -11.45 -10.89 6.72
N VAL A 203 -12.60 -10.75 7.39
CA VAL A 203 -12.91 -9.57 8.23
C VAL A 203 -11.90 -9.44 9.36
N ARG A 204 -11.58 -10.55 10.04
CA ARG A 204 -10.59 -10.54 11.11
C ARG A 204 -9.23 -10.06 10.61
N THR A 205 -8.78 -10.56 9.47
CA THR A 205 -7.51 -10.15 8.85
C THR A 205 -7.55 -8.68 8.47
N ALA A 206 -8.58 -8.22 7.76
CA ALA A 206 -8.72 -6.81 7.38
C ALA A 206 -8.78 -5.87 8.60
N ASN A 207 -9.51 -6.25 9.66
CA ASN A 207 -9.60 -5.48 10.89
C ASN A 207 -8.28 -5.41 11.66
N LEU A 208 -7.54 -6.54 11.73
CA LEU A 208 -6.22 -6.56 12.36
C LEU A 208 -5.25 -5.63 11.62
N CYS A 209 -5.20 -5.73 10.30
CA CYS A 209 -4.34 -4.84 9.49
C CYS A 209 -4.73 -3.36 9.64
N GLY A 210 -6.03 -3.06 9.74
CA GLY A 210 -6.51 -1.70 9.98
C GLY A 210 -5.99 -1.08 11.28
N GLN A 211 -5.66 -1.89 12.29
CA GLN A 211 -5.11 -1.42 13.58
C GLN A 211 -3.66 -0.92 13.49
N LEU A 212 -2.90 -1.31 12.45
CA LEU A 212 -1.53 -0.81 12.22
C LEU A 212 -1.46 0.72 12.09
N ARG A 213 -2.57 1.39 11.79
CA ARG A 213 -2.64 2.87 11.78
C ARG A 213 -2.47 3.52 13.16
N PHE A 214 -2.60 2.76 14.25
CA PHE A 214 -2.40 3.27 15.62
C PHE A 214 -0.98 3.04 16.12
N GLN A 215 -0.16 2.33 15.38
CA GLN A 215 1.24 2.11 15.71
C GLN A 215 2.10 3.17 15.03
N ILE A 216 2.47 4.20 15.79
CA ILE A 216 3.30 5.29 15.29
C ILE A 216 4.74 4.83 15.23
N ARG A 217 5.35 4.96 14.05
CA ARG A 217 6.77 4.68 13.81
C ARG A 217 7.65 5.73 14.50
N TRP A 218 8.86 5.36 14.88
CA TRP A 218 9.81 6.26 15.58
C TRP A 218 9.22 6.85 16.87
N SER A 219 8.48 6.08 17.64
CA SER A 219 7.67 6.54 18.77
C SER A 219 8.43 7.36 19.83
N GLN A 220 9.77 7.34 19.82
CA GLN A 220 10.63 8.09 20.72
C GLN A 220 11.27 9.33 20.09
N THR A 221 10.98 9.61 18.81
CA THR A 221 11.58 10.74 18.07
C THR A 221 10.47 11.65 17.56
N PRO A 222 10.40 12.92 17.98
CA PRO A 222 9.44 13.87 17.44
C PRO A 222 9.55 13.98 15.92
N ARG A 223 8.43 13.90 15.21
CA ARG A 223 8.37 13.99 13.75
C ARG A 223 7.12 14.73 13.27
N ILE A 224 7.22 15.38 12.12
CA ILE A 224 6.12 15.99 11.39
C ILE A 224 6.31 15.71 9.89
N PRO A 225 5.37 14.98 9.25
CA PRO A 225 4.22 14.30 9.85
C PRO A 225 4.63 13.07 10.67
N GLU A 226 3.83 12.72 11.65
CA GLU A 226 3.87 11.37 12.23
C GLU A 226 3.32 10.37 11.21
N THR A 227 4.02 9.26 11.02
CA THR A 227 3.58 8.16 10.16
C THR A 227 3.32 6.92 10.98
N ALA A 228 2.21 6.25 10.70
CA ALA A 228 1.91 4.95 11.27
C ALA A 228 2.50 3.82 10.41
N VAL A 229 2.62 2.62 10.97
CA VAL A 229 3.10 1.42 10.26
C VAL A 229 2.27 1.18 8.99
N LEU A 230 0.96 1.31 9.05
CA LEU A 230 0.07 1.08 7.90
C LEU A 230 0.35 2.02 6.72
N GLY A 231 0.52 3.31 7.01
CA GLY A 231 0.84 4.32 5.98
C GLY A 231 2.24 4.11 5.40
N HIS A 232 3.22 3.74 6.24
CA HIS A 232 4.55 3.37 5.79
C HIS A 232 4.52 2.17 4.84
N MET A 233 3.81 1.10 5.19
CA MET A 233 3.64 -0.09 4.32
C MET A 233 3.09 0.28 2.94
N PHE A 234 2.09 1.18 2.88
CA PHE A 234 1.56 1.66 1.60
C PHE A 234 2.59 2.48 0.80
N ILE A 235 3.37 3.33 1.46
CA ILE A 235 4.44 4.12 0.81
C ILE A 235 5.50 3.18 0.25
N VAL A 236 5.96 2.19 1.03
CA VAL A 236 6.94 1.18 0.59
C VAL A 236 6.42 0.39 -0.61
N ALA A 237 5.17 -0.07 -0.57
CA ALA A 237 4.52 -0.76 -1.69
C ALA A 237 4.50 0.09 -2.97
N THR A 238 4.15 1.37 -2.83
CA THR A 238 4.11 2.32 -3.95
C THR A 238 5.50 2.53 -4.55
N TYR A 239 6.51 2.73 -3.71
CA TYR A 239 7.90 2.88 -4.17
C TYR A 239 8.43 1.60 -4.82
N ALA A 240 8.09 0.44 -4.28
CA ALA A 240 8.44 -0.86 -4.86
C ALA A 240 7.84 -1.05 -6.26
N TYR A 241 6.60 -0.63 -6.47
CA TYR A 241 5.97 -0.64 -7.78
C TYR A 241 6.67 0.30 -8.76
N PHE A 242 7.01 1.52 -8.35
CA PHE A 242 7.73 2.49 -9.19
C PHE A 242 9.13 2.03 -9.58
N LEU A 243 9.87 1.45 -8.64
CA LEU A 243 11.17 0.86 -8.95
C LEU A 243 11.02 -0.33 -9.91
N SER A 244 10.00 -1.15 -9.75
CA SER A 244 9.71 -2.26 -10.66
C SER A 244 9.45 -1.76 -12.08
N LEU A 245 8.65 -0.70 -12.25
CA LEU A 245 8.45 -0.05 -13.56
C LEU A 245 9.76 0.48 -14.15
N SER A 246 10.57 1.17 -13.32
CA SER A 246 11.86 1.74 -13.75
C SER A 246 12.88 0.68 -14.19
N LEU A 247 12.79 -0.51 -13.63
CA LEU A 247 13.67 -1.65 -13.91
C LEU A 247 13.16 -2.54 -15.05
N GLY A 248 11.96 -2.31 -15.58
CA GLY A 248 11.35 -3.13 -16.61
C GLY A 248 11.07 -4.56 -16.14
N THR A 249 10.60 -4.71 -14.91
CA THR A 249 10.27 -6.03 -14.35
C THR A 249 9.05 -6.64 -15.03
N CYS A 250 8.95 -7.97 -15.05
CA CYS A 250 7.73 -8.65 -15.50
C CYS A 250 6.55 -8.37 -14.55
N ASP A 251 5.33 -8.53 -15.04
CA ASP A 251 4.11 -8.23 -14.28
C ASP A 251 4.06 -8.97 -12.93
N ALA A 252 4.38 -10.26 -12.89
CA ALA A 252 4.39 -11.05 -11.65
C ALA A 252 5.34 -10.44 -10.62
N ARG A 253 6.55 -10.04 -11.05
CA ARG A 253 7.57 -9.42 -10.19
C ARG A 253 7.10 -8.06 -9.66
N ALA A 254 6.52 -7.21 -10.52
CA ALA A 254 5.99 -5.91 -10.12
C ALA A 254 4.86 -6.04 -9.09
N LEU A 255 3.93 -6.99 -9.30
CA LEU A 255 2.85 -7.26 -8.37
C LEU A 255 3.37 -7.79 -7.03
N ASN A 256 4.31 -8.75 -7.08
CA ASN A 256 4.91 -9.32 -5.87
C ASN A 256 5.66 -8.27 -5.06
N ASN A 257 6.41 -7.40 -5.73
CA ASN A 257 7.13 -6.30 -5.06
C ASN A 257 6.16 -5.32 -4.40
N PHE A 258 5.06 -4.96 -5.07
CA PHE A 258 4.03 -4.11 -4.46
C PHE A 258 3.44 -4.78 -3.21
N PHE A 259 2.97 -6.01 -3.33
CA PHE A 259 2.33 -6.68 -2.19
C PHE A 259 3.33 -7.08 -1.10
N CYS A 260 4.57 -7.41 -1.43
CA CYS A 260 5.61 -7.60 -0.42
C CYS A 260 5.81 -6.30 0.38
N GLY A 261 5.98 -5.16 -0.31
CA GLY A 261 6.07 -3.86 0.36
C GLY A 261 4.83 -3.50 1.18
N LEU A 262 3.63 -3.96 0.74
CA LEU A 262 2.38 -3.73 1.47
C LEU A 262 2.26 -4.57 2.75
N PHE A 263 2.94 -5.70 2.84
CA PHE A 263 2.80 -6.64 3.96
C PHE A 263 4.08 -6.80 4.80
N HIS A 264 5.24 -6.25 4.42
CA HIS A 264 6.54 -6.54 5.04
C HIS A 264 6.56 -6.30 6.56
N ASP A 265 5.90 -5.27 7.07
CA ASP A 265 5.79 -4.94 8.50
C ASP A 265 4.48 -5.45 9.14
N LEU A 266 3.73 -6.34 8.47
CA LEU A 266 2.52 -6.92 9.05
C LEU A 266 2.74 -7.61 10.41
N PRO A 267 3.87 -8.32 10.64
CA PRO A 267 4.16 -8.93 11.95
C PRO A 267 4.26 -7.92 13.11
N GLU A 268 4.63 -6.66 12.85
CA GLU A 268 4.71 -5.62 13.88
C GLU A 268 3.36 -5.31 14.56
N LEU A 269 2.24 -5.67 13.92
CA LEU A 269 0.92 -5.62 14.56
C LEU A 269 0.91 -6.33 15.92
N LEU A 270 1.76 -7.31 16.10
CA LEU A 270 1.73 -8.28 17.19
C LEU A 270 2.78 -7.99 18.25
N THR A 271 3.90 -7.35 17.88
CA THR A 271 5.03 -7.05 18.75
C THR A 271 5.29 -5.56 18.93
N ARG A 272 4.65 -4.70 18.12
CA ARG A 272 4.91 -3.27 17.93
C ARG A 272 6.25 -3.01 17.22
N ASP A 273 6.44 -1.77 16.75
CA ASP A 273 7.70 -1.31 16.16
C ASP A 273 8.78 -1.22 17.25
N ILE A 274 9.64 -2.24 17.31
CA ILE A 274 10.79 -2.28 18.23
C ILE A 274 11.98 -1.64 17.52
N ILE A 275 12.48 -0.54 18.07
CA ILE A 275 13.57 0.22 17.47
C ILE A 275 14.88 -0.60 17.36
N THR A 276 15.62 -0.39 16.27
CA THR A 276 16.85 -1.11 15.94
C THR A 276 17.88 -1.16 17.08
N PRO A 277 18.14 -0.08 17.87
CA PRO A 277 19.07 -0.16 19.02
C PRO A 277 18.65 -1.21 20.06
N VAL A 278 17.35 -1.36 20.32
CA VAL A 278 16.85 -2.39 21.25
C VAL A 278 17.01 -3.78 20.64
N LYS A 279 16.63 -3.95 19.35
CA LYS A 279 16.82 -5.23 18.63
C LYS A 279 18.30 -5.69 18.68
N ARG A 280 19.25 -4.76 18.66
CA ARG A 280 20.70 -5.06 18.70
C ARG A 280 21.32 -5.11 20.11
N SER A 281 20.56 -4.84 21.16
CA SER A 281 21.08 -4.76 22.54
C SER A 281 21.55 -6.10 23.09
N VAL A 282 20.93 -7.20 22.67
CA VAL A 282 21.25 -8.58 23.04
C VAL A 282 21.26 -9.43 21.79
N ALA A 283 22.28 -10.26 21.61
CA ALA A 283 22.48 -11.06 20.39
C ALA A 283 21.30 -12.00 20.05
N THR A 284 20.60 -12.51 21.04
CA THR A 284 19.46 -13.46 20.88
C THR A 284 18.12 -12.75 20.75
N LEU A 285 18.04 -11.45 21.01
CA LEU A 285 16.76 -10.72 21.03
C LEU A 285 16.06 -10.67 19.65
N PRO A 286 16.78 -10.46 18.52
CA PRO A 286 16.18 -10.53 17.20
C PRO A 286 15.48 -11.86 16.93
N ASP A 287 16.11 -12.97 17.28
CA ASP A 287 15.55 -14.32 17.04
C ASP A 287 14.29 -14.56 17.89
N ILE A 288 14.30 -14.11 19.15
CA ILE A 288 13.15 -14.21 20.04
C ILE A 288 11.97 -13.38 19.51
N ILE A 289 12.25 -12.14 19.07
CA ILE A 289 11.22 -11.26 18.48
C ILE A 289 10.63 -11.91 17.24
N HIS A 290 11.48 -12.39 16.34
CA HIS A 290 11.05 -13.02 15.09
C HIS A 290 10.20 -14.26 15.36
N GLN A 291 10.60 -15.14 16.30
CA GLN A 291 9.80 -16.29 16.68
C GLN A 291 8.43 -15.90 17.24
N CYS A 292 8.38 -14.86 18.10
CA CYS A 292 7.10 -14.36 18.63
C CYS A 292 6.20 -13.82 17.51
N GLU A 293 6.79 -13.11 16.55
CA GLU A 293 6.08 -12.57 15.39
C GLU A 293 5.50 -13.69 14.53
N GLU A 294 6.29 -14.70 14.21
CA GLU A 294 5.82 -15.88 13.46
C GLU A 294 4.69 -16.62 14.18
N ASP A 295 4.83 -16.92 15.47
CA ASP A 295 3.84 -17.64 16.27
C ASP A 295 2.51 -16.87 16.29
N GLU A 296 2.54 -15.54 16.47
CA GLU A 296 1.35 -14.72 16.52
C GLU A 296 0.69 -14.55 15.12
N VAL A 297 1.48 -14.37 14.06
CA VAL A 297 0.97 -14.35 12.68
C VAL A 297 0.29 -15.69 12.36
N GLN A 298 0.94 -16.80 12.73
CA GLN A 298 0.38 -18.15 12.55
C GLN A 298 -0.96 -18.26 13.26
N ARG A 299 -1.03 -17.89 14.54
CA ARG A 299 -2.22 -18.02 15.38
C ARG A 299 -3.37 -17.10 14.98
N ARG A 300 -3.06 -15.81 14.64
CA ARG A 300 -4.09 -14.80 14.47
C ARG A 300 -4.51 -14.58 13.01
N ILE A 301 -3.67 -14.94 12.06
CA ILE A 301 -3.91 -14.69 10.63
C ILE A 301 -3.94 -16.01 9.84
N PHE A 302 -2.87 -16.79 9.89
CA PHE A 302 -2.73 -17.93 8.97
C PHE A 302 -3.64 -19.10 9.31
N GLN A 303 -3.71 -19.49 10.58
CA GLN A 303 -4.61 -20.56 11.01
C GLN A 303 -6.08 -20.21 10.71
N PRO A 304 -6.61 -19.02 11.09
CA PRO A 304 -7.97 -18.62 10.74
C PRO A 304 -8.25 -18.57 9.24
N LEU A 305 -7.29 -18.11 8.42
CA LEU A 305 -7.44 -18.10 6.96
C LEU A 305 -7.51 -19.53 6.40
N ALA A 306 -6.66 -20.44 6.89
CA ALA A 306 -6.67 -21.81 6.44
C ALA A 306 -7.98 -22.54 6.83
N GLU A 307 -8.42 -22.40 8.07
CA GLU A 307 -9.67 -22.99 8.58
C GLU A 307 -10.91 -22.38 7.90
N GLY A 308 -10.85 -21.11 7.52
CA GLY A 308 -11.91 -20.40 6.79
C GLY A 308 -11.99 -20.72 5.29
N GLY A 309 -11.11 -21.58 4.75
CA GLY A 309 -11.08 -21.93 3.32
C GLY A 309 -10.31 -20.92 2.45
N TYR A 310 -9.40 -20.13 3.05
CA TYR A 310 -8.57 -19.11 2.38
C TYR A 310 -7.08 -19.48 2.40
N ALA A 311 -6.76 -20.77 2.24
CA ALA A 311 -5.39 -21.28 2.26
C ALA A 311 -4.52 -20.64 1.16
N ASP A 312 -5.08 -20.35 -0.01
CA ASP A 312 -4.42 -19.66 -1.10
C ASP A 312 -3.99 -18.21 -0.75
N ILE A 313 -4.80 -17.50 0.04
CA ILE A 313 -4.47 -16.17 0.57
C ILE A 313 -3.36 -16.28 1.61
N ARG A 314 -3.46 -17.25 2.55
CA ARG A 314 -2.41 -17.52 3.52
C ARG A 314 -1.07 -17.80 2.84
N ASP A 315 -1.04 -18.66 1.82
CA ASP A 315 0.20 -19.07 1.14
C ASP A 315 0.86 -17.90 0.40
N ARG A 316 0.06 -16.98 -0.15
CA ARG A 316 0.59 -15.74 -0.74
C ARG A 316 1.15 -14.78 0.31
N LEU A 317 0.49 -14.63 1.45
CA LEU A 317 1.00 -13.81 2.56
C LEU A 317 2.31 -14.41 3.11
N ARG A 318 2.42 -15.73 3.28
CA ARG A 318 3.67 -16.41 3.67
C ARG A 318 4.82 -16.07 2.70
N TYR A 319 4.54 -16.11 1.39
CA TYR A 319 5.52 -15.77 0.36
C TYR A 319 5.98 -14.31 0.46
N TYR A 320 5.05 -13.36 0.66
CA TYR A 320 5.38 -11.94 0.80
C TYR A 320 6.16 -11.64 2.08
N LEU A 321 5.84 -12.28 3.17
CA LEU A 321 6.55 -12.16 4.44
C LEU A 321 7.90 -12.91 4.46
N GLY A 322 8.23 -13.63 3.40
CA GLY A 322 9.51 -14.32 3.26
C GLY A 322 9.71 -15.48 4.26
N LEU A 323 8.64 -16.01 4.86
CA LEU A 323 8.73 -17.05 5.90
C LEU A 323 9.33 -18.36 5.38
N ASP A 324 9.14 -18.64 4.09
CA ASP A 324 9.70 -19.86 3.45
C ASP A 324 11.18 -19.68 3.04
N ALA A 325 11.73 -18.46 3.11
CA ALA A 325 13.12 -18.11 2.82
C ALA A 325 13.87 -17.51 4.02
N GLY A 326 13.18 -17.32 5.15
CA GLY A 326 13.73 -16.76 6.39
C GLY A 326 13.84 -15.23 6.43
N SER A 327 13.43 -14.52 5.37
CA SER A 327 13.27 -13.05 5.36
C SER A 327 12.55 -12.58 4.11
N GLU A 328 11.74 -11.54 4.25
CA GLU A 328 11.10 -10.81 3.15
C GLU A 328 12.11 -10.10 2.24
N PHE A 329 13.31 -9.80 2.75
CA PHE A 329 14.38 -9.09 2.04
C PHE A 329 15.31 -10.01 1.23
N LYS A 330 14.90 -11.26 0.99
CA LYS A 330 15.62 -12.19 0.10
C LYS A 330 14.98 -12.24 -1.28
N GLU A 331 15.81 -12.34 -2.31
CA GLU A 331 15.40 -12.60 -3.67
C GLU A 331 14.88 -14.03 -3.77
N THR A 332 13.64 -14.18 -4.25
CA THR A 332 13.00 -15.49 -4.34
C THR A 332 12.21 -15.65 -5.63
N ILE A 333 12.08 -16.88 -6.08
CA ILE A 333 11.10 -17.32 -7.08
C ILE A 333 10.16 -18.34 -6.46
N ARG A 334 8.98 -18.51 -7.07
CA ARG A 334 7.99 -19.47 -6.60
C ARG A 334 7.50 -20.33 -7.76
N GLY A 335 7.75 -21.64 -7.65
CA GLY A 335 7.29 -22.62 -8.62
C GLY A 335 5.77 -22.76 -8.68
N ALA A 336 5.26 -23.36 -9.74
CA ALA A 336 3.83 -23.64 -9.91
C ALA A 336 3.27 -24.58 -8.83
N ASP A 337 4.12 -25.42 -8.25
CA ASP A 337 3.81 -26.30 -7.11
C ASP A 337 3.79 -25.57 -5.76
N GLY A 338 4.10 -24.28 -5.75
CA GLY A 338 4.19 -23.44 -4.55
C GLY A 338 5.55 -23.48 -3.85
N THR A 339 6.53 -24.26 -4.33
CA THR A 339 7.88 -24.30 -3.77
C THR A 339 8.59 -22.95 -3.95
N VAL A 340 9.12 -22.41 -2.85
CA VAL A 340 9.91 -21.17 -2.84
C VAL A 340 11.39 -21.52 -2.91
N GLN A 341 12.10 -20.85 -3.81
CA GLN A 341 13.55 -20.98 -3.97
C GLN A 341 14.21 -19.61 -3.80
N GLU A 342 15.23 -19.53 -2.94
CA GLU A 342 16.10 -18.37 -2.80
C GLU A 342 17.03 -18.26 -4.00
N ILE A 343 17.21 -17.04 -4.51
CA ILE A 343 18.11 -16.70 -5.62
C ILE A 343 19.32 -15.97 -5.06
N SER A 344 20.49 -16.14 -5.69
CA SER A 344 21.78 -15.67 -5.16
C SER A 344 21.98 -14.14 -5.15
N GLY A 345 20.96 -13.35 -5.47
CA GLY A 345 20.95 -11.90 -5.38
C GLY A 345 20.20 -11.23 -6.51
N PHE A 346 20.14 -9.91 -6.44
CA PHE A 346 19.38 -9.05 -7.35
C PHE A 346 19.74 -9.25 -8.83
N ASP A 347 21.04 -9.31 -9.16
CA ASP A 347 21.49 -9.41 -10.54
C ASP A 347 21.06 -10.75 -11.16
N GLU A 348 21.21 -11.85 -10.43
CA GLU A 348 20.74 -13.18 -10.86
C GLU A 348 19.22 -13.21 -11.06
N LEU A 349 18.47 -12.62 -10.12
CA LEU A 349 17.01 -12.49 -10.25
C LEU A 349 16.63 -11.65 -11.47
N ASN A 350 17.32 -10.52 -11.68
CA ASN A 350 17.03 -9.58 -12.75
C ASN A 350 17.33 -10.15 -14.13
N ASP A 351 18.47 -10.83 -14.29
CA ASP A 351 18.97 -11.28 -15.59
C ASP A 351 18.38 -12.63 -16.03
N ASN A 352 18.15 -13.54 -15.07
CA ASN A 352 17.78 -14.92 -15.36
C ASN A 352 16.36 -15.32 -14.89
N CYS A 353 15.78 -14.58 -13.93
CA CYS A 353 14.51 -14.96 -13.32
C CYS A 353 13.37 -13.94 -13.54
N ASN A 354 13.57 -12.91 -14.38
CA ASN A 354 12.56 -11.89 -14.67
C ASN A 354 11.48 -12.40 -15.66
N ALA A 355 10.70 -13.39 -15.23
CA ALA A 355 9.66 -14.01 -16.07
C ALA A 355 8.43 -14.37 -15.22
N ASN A 356 7.22 -14.08 -15.73
CA ASN A 356 5.95 -14.29 -15.03
C ASN A 356 5.79 -15.73 -14.48
N ARG A 357 6.23 -16.73 -15.22
CA ARG A 357 6.14 -18.16 -14.82
C ARG A 357 6.95 -18.53 -13.59
N LEU A 358 7.96 -17.72 -13.23
CA LEU A 358 8.82 -17.92 -12.07
C LEU A 358 8.32 -17.18 -10.83
N ASP A 359 7.28 -16.37 -10.96
CA ASP A 359 6.62 -15.63 -9.86
C ASP A 359 7.64 -14.93 -8.93
N PRO A 360 8.59 -14.12 -9.49
CA PRO A 360 9.74 -13.62 -8.75
C PRO A 360 9.39 -12.48 -7.78
N LYS A 361 10.22 -12.31 -6.72
CA LYS A 361 10.12 -11.26 -5.71
C LYS A 361 11.52 -10.72 -5.36
N ASP A 362 11.66 -9.39 -5.35
CA ASP A 362 12.92 -8.69 -5.07
C ASP A 362 13.08 -8.31 -3.60
N GLY A 363 13.82 -9.07 -2.83
CA GLY A 363 14.08 -8.72 -1.44
C GLY A 363 14.91 -7.43 -1.28
N LYS A 364 15.98 -7.27 -2.07
CA LYS A 364 16.85 -6.10 -2.01
C LYS A 364 16.14 -4.81 -2.46
N LEU A 365 15.29 -4.89 -3.50
CA LEU A 365 14.46 -3.77 -3.93
C LEU A 365 13.50 -3.34 -2.81
N ILE A 366 12.83 -4.28 -2.15
CA ILE A 366 11.93 -4.00 -1.03
C ILE A 366 12.70 -3.31 0.09
N LYS A 367 13.89 -3.81 0.44
CA LYS A 367 14.74 -3.19 1.47
C LYS A 367 15.12 -1.74 1.12
N VAL A 368 15.44 -1.48 -0.14
CA VAL A 368 15.71 -0.11 -0.62
C VAL A 368 14.47 0.78 -0.45
N CYS A 369 13.29 0.28 -0.79
CA CYS A 369 12.03 1.04 -0.66
C CYS A 369 11.67 1.34 0.80
N ASP A 370 11.85 0.38 1.71
CA ASP A 370 11.70 0.58 3.16
C ASP A 370 12.63 1.68 3.67
N VAL A 371 13.91 1.60 3.31
CA VAL A 371 14.91 2.61 3.69
C VAL A 371 14.60 3.98 3.08
N MET A 372 14.14 4.03 1.82
CA MET A 372 13.74 5.30 1.19
C MET A 372 12.50 5.91 1.84
N ALA A 373 11.54 5.11 2.29
CA ALA A 373 10.40 5.60 3.06
C ALA A 373 10.85 6.17 4.41
N ALA A 374 11.74 5.47 5.14
CA ALA A 374 12.33 5.98 6.38
C ALA A 374 13.17 7.27 6.16
N PHE A 375 13.88 7.37 5.03
CA PHE A 375 14.58 8.59 4.62
C PHE A 375 13.59 9.74 4.43
N MET A 376 12.47 9.51 3.73
CA MET A 376 11.43 10.51 3.52
C MET A 376 10.80 11.00 4.82
N GLU A 377 10.58 10.10 5.78
CA GLU A 377 10.08 10.41 7.11
C GLU A 377 11.04 11.37 7.86
N ALA A 378 12.34 11.05 7.86
CA ALA A 378 13.36 11.89 8.51
C ALA A 378 13.57 13.23 7.78
N HIS A 379 13.73 13.19 6.46
CA HIS A 379 13.95 14.36 5.61
C HIS A 379 12.78 15.36 5.72
N SER A 380 11.53 14.89 5.59
CA SER A 380 10.36 15.76 5.70
C SER A 380 10.23 16.39 7.07
N SER A 381 10.52 15.63 8.14
CA SER A 381 10.49 16.18 9.51
C SER A 381 11.52 17.29 9.72
N ILE A 382 12.74 17.12 9.23
CA ILE A 382 13.79 18.16 9.31
C ILE A 382 13.37 19.41 8.53
N HIS A 383 12.81 19.26 7.32
CA HIS A 383 12.35 20.39 6.52
C HIS A 383 11.11 21.08 7.10
N ASN A 384 10.34 20.38 7.93
CA ASN A 384 9.25 20.95 8.73
C ASN A 384 9.73 21.58 10.06
N GLY A 385 11.05 21.71 10.26
CA GLY A 385 11.64 22.41 11.39
C GLY A 385 11.88 21.55 12.65
N ILE A 386 11.74 20.22 12.54
CA ILE A 386 12.03 19.32 13.66
C ILE A 386 13.53 19.02 13.68
N SER A 387 14.24 19.53 14.68
CA SER A 387 15.65 19.23 14.89
C SER A 387 15.83 18.13 15.94
N SER A 388 16.24 16.95 15.50
CA SER A 388 16.52 15.79 16.36
C SER A 388 17.81 15.10 15.90
N PRO A 389 18.76 14.79 16.80
CA PRO A 389 19.97 14.04 16.44
C PRO A 389 19.67 12.73 15.71
N GLN A 390 18.64 12.01 16.14
CA GLN A 390 18.25 10.73 15.58
C GLN A 390 17.83 10.84 14.11
N LEU A 391 17.18 11.94 13.71
CA LEU A 391 16.78 12.18 12.32
C LEU A 391 18.01 12.45 11.43
N PHE A 392 18.96 13.25 11.90
CA PHE A 392 20.21 13.53 11.18
C PHE A 392 21.08 12.28 11.06
N GLU A 393 21.21 11.50 12.14
CA GLU A 393 21.94 10.23 12.14
C GLU A 393 21.32 9.24 11.15
N ALA A 394 19.98 9.14 11.09
CA ALA A 394 19.29 8.27 10.16
C ALA A 394 19.58 8.68 8.70
N ILE A 395 19.50 9.97 8.37
CA ILE A 395 19.83 10.46 7.02
C ILE A 395 21.29 10.16 6.67
N ALA A 396 22.23 10.48 7.59
CA ALA A 396 23.65 10.25 7.37
C ALA A 396 23.95 8.76 7.16
N ARG A 397 23.38 7.89 7.98
CA ARG A 397 23.52 6.44 7.86
C ARG A 397 22.97 5.93 6.51
N ILE A 398 21.75 6.33 6.14
CA ILE A 398 21.13 5.89 4.89
C ILE A 398 21.98 6.34 3.68
N ARG A 399 22.47 7.57 3.67
CA ARG A 399 23.36 8.05 2.61
C ARG A 399 24.68 7.30 2.59
N GLY A 400 25.25 6.98 3.76
CA GLY A 400 26.48 6.19 3.85
C GLY A 400 26.35 4.77 3.32
N GLU A 401 25.26 4.09 3.67
CA GLU A 401 25.01 2.70 3.30
C GLU A 401 24.51 2.54 1.84
N TYR A 402 23.64 3.45 1.38
CA TYR A 402 22.94 3.31 0.08
C TYR A 402 23.41 4.30 -0.99
N GLY A 403 24.25 5.26 -0.66
CA GLY A 403 24.71 6.30 -1.59
C GLY A 403 25.55 5.82 -2.78
N ARG A 404 25.98 4.56 -2.78
CA ARG A 404 26.70 3.91 -3.90
C ARG A 404 25.95 2.72 -4.47
N LEU A 405 24.77 2.44 -3.96
CA LEU A 405 24.01 1.28 -4.39
C LEU A 405 23.39 1.50 -5.77
N VAL A 406 23.54 0.51 -6.61
CA VAL A 406 22.90 0.43 -7.94
C VAL A 406 22.11 -0.88 -8.01
N LEU A 407 20.87 -0.79 -8.48
CA LEU A 407 20.01 -1.93 -8.77
C LEU A 407 19.75 -1.94 -10.29
N GLY A 408 20.39 -2.86 -11.00
CA GLY A 408 20.36 -2.85 -12.48
C GLY A 408 20.79 -1.49 -13.05
N ASN A 409 19.89 -0.81 -13.73
CA ASN A 409 20.12 0.54 -14.29
C ASN A 409 19.70 1.68 -13.34
N PHE A 410 19.21 1.38 -12.14
CA PHE A 410 18.73 2.37 -11.19
C PHE A 410 19.78 2.69 -10.12
N ASN A 411 20.21 3.96 -10.02
CA ASN A 411 21.19 4.42 -9.05
C ASN A 411 20.50 5.07 -7.85
N VAL A 412 20.51 4.37 -6.70
CA VAL A 412 19.90 4.84 -5.44
C VAL A 412 20.60 6.09 -4.92
N GLY A 413 21.93 6.15 -5.05
CA GLY A 413 22.74 7.32 -4.62
C GLY A 413 22.36 8.59 -5.37
N THR A 414 22.11 8.51 -6.68
CA THR A 414 21.65 9.66 -7.47
C THR A 414 20.28 10.16 -6.97
N LEU A 415 19.36 9.24 -6.66
CA LEU A 415 18.07 9.63 -6.10
C LEU A 415 18.20 10.29 -4.73
N LEU A 416 19.08 9.77 -3.85
CA LEU A 416 19.34 10.38 -2.54
C LEU A 416 19.99 11.76 -2.65
N ALA A 417 20.84 11.98 -3.68
CA ALA A 417 21.48 13.28 -3.93
C ALA A 417 20.49 14.33 -4.42
N ASP A 418 19.37 13.95 -5.06
CA ASP A 418 18.31 14.90 -5.45
C ASP A 418 17.67 15.61 -4.24
N PHE A 419 17.90 15.12 -3.03
CA PHE A 419 17.38 15.69 -1.79
C PHE A 419 18.34 16.65 -1.07
N ASP A 420 19.51 16.94 -1.66
CA ASP A 420 20.49 17.92 -1.14
C ASP A 420 20.07 19.37 -1.35
#